data_1ccd9cc31d707074e611980ab7565f01
#
_entry.id   1ccd9cc31d707074e611980ab7565f01
#
_cell.length_a   1.000
_cell.length_b   1.000
_cell.length_c   1.000
_cell.angle_alpha   90.00
_cell.angle_beta   90.00
_cell.angle_gamma   90.00
#
_symmetry.space_group_name_H-M   'P 1'
#
loop_
_entity.id
_entity.type
_entity.pdbx_description
1 polymer ?
#
loop_
_entity_poly.entity_id
_entity_poly.type
_entity_poly.pdbx_seq_one_letter_code
_entity_poly.pdbx_strand_id
1 'polypeptide(L)'
;MARAAKPKKEISMEEALWKSADKLRGSVEPAEYKHVVLSLFFLKFASDKFEECRNKIIATHGEKYADMKPFYTQENVFYLPEESRWKYIIENAKQDDIALKIDTALYTIEKNNPALKGALPDNYYSRLHIDTAKLASLLDEINRINTDDCKFVNEIQKIRGSW
;
A
#
# COMPACT_ATOMS: atom_id res chain seq x y z
N MET A 1 -28.92 19.56 26.82
CA MET A 1 -28.84 18.21 26.26
C MET A 1 -27.52 18.08 25.50
N ALA A 2 -26.64 17.34 26.11
CA ALA A 2 -25.39 17.13 25.46
C ALA A 2 -25.65 16.36 24.17
N ARG A 3 -25.41 16.99 23.06
CA ARG A 3 -25.37 16.29 21.79
C ARG A 3 -24.26 15.25 21.91
N ALA A 4 -24.62 14.00 21.82
CA ALA A 4 -23.63 12.97 21.67
C ALA A 4 -22.66 13.45 20.61
N ALA A 5 -21.37 13.52 20.94
CA ALA A 5 -20.36 13.87 19.96
C ALA A 5 -20.64 13.03 18.71
N LYS A 6 -20.89 13.70 17.58
CA LYS A 6 -20.99 12.99 16.33
C LYS A 6 -19.75 12.11 16.22
N PRO A 7 -19.90 10.79 16.09
CA PRO A 7 -18.76 9.97 15.78
C PRO A 7 -18.06 10.64 14.61
N LYS A 8 -16.75 10.79 14.71
CA LYS A 8 -15.96 11.26 13.59
C LYS A 8 -16.47 10.50 12.37
N LYS A 9 -17.07 11.25 11.45
CA LYS A 9 -17.56 10.69 10.22
C LYS A 9 -16.44 9.85 9.65
N GLU A 10 -16.65 8.56 9.59
CA GLU A 10 -15.71 7.70 8.91
C GLU A 10 -15.66 8.18 7.47
N ILE A 11 -14.56 8.82 7.13
CA ILE A 11 -14.30 9.21 5.76
C ILE A 11 -14.29 7.90 4.96
N SER A 12 -15.07 7.85 3.89
CA SER A 12 -15.03 6.70 3.01
C SER A 12 -13.58 6.54 2.54
N MET A 13 -13.17 5.32 2.30
CA MET A 13 -11.82 5.03 1.87
C MET A 13 -11.47 5.77 0.58
N GLU A 14 -12.44 5.90 -0.31
CA GLU A 14 -12.29 6.67 -1.54
C GLU A 14 -11.99 8.14 -1.24
N GLU A 15 -12.74 8.76 -0.32
CA GLU A 15 -12.50 10.13 0.10
C GLU A 15 -11.12 10.30 0.74
N ALA A 16 -10.72 9.37 1.61
CA ALA A 16 -9.40 9.39 2.24
C ALA A 16 -8.29 9.29 1.19
N LEU A 17 -8.50 8.46 0.17
CA LEU A 17 -7.57 8.29 -0.92
C LEU A 17 -7.39 9.58 -1.72
N TRP A 18 -8.51 10.22 -2.10
CA TRP A 18 -8.45 11.46 -2.88
C TRP A 18 -7.94 12.63 -2.06
N LYS A 19 -8.25 12.67 -0.78
CA LYS A 19 -7.68 13.66 0.13
C LYS A 19 -6.17 13.49 0.23
N SER A 20 -5.70 12.25 0.25
CA SER A 20 -4.25 11.96 0.23
C SER A 20 -3.60 12.46 -1.06
N ALA A 21 -4.30 12.36 -2.19
CA ALA A 21 -3.79 12.84 -3.47
C ALA A 21 -3.56 14.36 -3.48
N ASP A 22 -4.31 15.12 -2.68
CA ASP A 22 -4.12 16.57 -2.57
C ASP A 22 -2.72 16.95 -2.08
N LYS A 23 -2.04 16.06 -1.37
CA LYS A 23 -0.65 16.28 -0.92
C LYS A 23 0.34 16.38 -2.08
N LEU A 24 -0.04 15.90 -3.24
CA LEU A 24 0.80 15.88 -4.44
C LEU A 24 0.56 17.07 -5.37
N ARG A 25 -0.36 17.96 -5.03
CA ARG A 25 -0.63 19.14 -5.86
C ARG A 25 0.63 19.97 -6.05
N GLY A 26 0.90 20.30 -7.30
CA GLY A 26 2.08 21.07 -7.67
C GLY A 26 3.35 20.23 -7.87
N SER A 27 3.35 18.96 -7.47
CA SER A 27 4.49 18.05 -7.64
C SER A 27 4.29 17.04 -8.74
N VAL A 28 3.04 16.66 -9.00
CA VAL A 28 2.69 15.62 -9.96
C VAL A 28 1.54 16.11 -10.81
N GLU A 29 1.56 15.76 -12.08
CA GLU A 29 0.47 16.12 -12.98
C GLU A 29 -0.84 15.46 -12.52
N PRO A 30 -2.00 16.12 -12.74
CA PRO A 30 -3.29 15.55 -12.31
C PRO A 30 -3.56 14.14 -12.82
N ALA A 31 -3.12 13.83 -14.02
CA ALA A 31 -3.28 12.49 -14.61
C ALA A 31 -2.50 11.42 -13.84
N GLU A 32 -1.46 11.81 -13.13
CA GLU A 32 -0.60 10.88 -12.38
C GLU A 32 -1.02 10.68 -10.93
N TYR A 33 -1.79 11.59 -10.35
CA TYR A 33 -2.24 11.50 -8.95
C TYR A 33 -2.86 10.15 -8.63
N LYS A 34 -3.75 9.71 -9.50
CA LYS A 34 -4.50 8.47 -9.33
C LYS A 34 -3.54 7.28 -9.23
N HIS A 35 -2.60 7.19 -10.16
CA HIS A 35 -1.67 6.07 -10.21
C HIS A 35 -0.75 6.03 -8.99
N VAL A 36 -0.25 7.19 -8.57
CA VAL A 36 0.63 7.29 -7.39
C VAL A 36 -0.11 6.81 -6.14
N VAL A 37 -1.29 7.36 -5.90
CA VAL A 37 -2.05 7.06 -4.68
C VAL A 37 -2.48 5.59 -4.67
N LEU A 38 -2.93 5.06 -5.79
CA LEU A 38 -3.41 3.69 -5.88
C LEU A 38 -2.31 2.66 -5.72
N SER A 39 -1.13 2.92 -6.29
CA SER A 39 0.02 2.02 -6.12
C SER A 39 0.44 1.92 -4.67
N LEU A 40 0.51 3.05 -3.98
CA LEU A 40 0.85 3.09 -2.55
C LEU A 40 -0.21 2.42 -1.70
N PHE A 41 -1.47 2.61 -2.06
CA PHE A 41 -2.56 1.99 -1.35
C PHE A 41 -2.57 0.48 -1.53
N PHE A 42 -2.28 0.01 -2.74
CA PHE A 42 -2.11 -1.41 -3.01
C PHE A 42 -0.99 -1.98 -2.15
N LEU A 43 0.13 -1.27 -2.06
CA LEU A 43 1.28 -1.70 -1.27
C LEU A 43 0.89 -1.85 0.21
N LYS A 44 0.16 -0.87 0.77
CA LYS A 44 -0.33 -0.96 2.15
C LYS A 44 -1.29 -2.12 2.33
N PHE A 45 -2.26 -2.27 1.43
CA PHE A 45 -3.25 -3.33 1.50
C PHE A 45 -2.57 -4.71 1.44
N ALA A 46 -1.68 -4.91 0.48
CA ALA A 46 -0.96 -6.16 0.32
C ALA A 46 -0.12 -6.48 1.56
N SER A 47 0.53 -5.47 2.12
CA SER A 47 1.35 -5.61 3.32
C SER A 47 0.50 -5.95 4.55
N ASP A 48 -0.63 -5.28 4.72
CA ASP A 48 -1.52 -5.57 5.86
C ASP A 48 -2.07 -7.00 5.80
N LYS A 49 -2.46 -7.45 4.61
CA LYS A 49 -2.92 -8.82 4.43
C LYS A 49 -1.80 -9.83 4.64
N PHE A 50 -0.61 -9.51 4.18
CA PHE A 50 0.56 -10.34 4.41
C PHE A 50 0.88 -10.48 5.90
N GLU A 51 0.91 -9.38 6.65
CA GLU A 51 1.19 -9.40 8.08
C GLU A 51 0.14 -10.17 8.87
N GLU A 52 -1.14 -9.99 8.52
CA GLU A 52 -2.23 -10.74 9.13
C GLU A 52 -2.05 -12.24 8.91
N CYS A 53 -1.75 -12.65 7.69
CA CYS A 53 -1.51 -14.05 7.33
C CYS A 53 -0.26 -14.58 8.03
N ARG A 54 0.81 -13.80 8.08
CA ARG A 54 2.06 -14.17 8.75
C ARG A 54 1.82 -14.45 10.23
N ASN A 55 1.11 -13.58 10.91
CA ASN A 55 0.79 -13.75 12.33
C ASN A 55 -0.04 -15.02 12.56
N LYS A 56 -0.95 -15.30 11.66
CA LYS A 56 -1.78 -16.52 11.70
C LYS A 56 -0.93 -17.78 11.52
N ILE A 57 0.00 -17.75 10.58
CA ILE A 57 0.91 -18.87 10.33
C ILE A 57 1.79 -19.13 11.56
N ILE A 58 2.35 -18.08 12.14
CA ILE A 58 3.17 -18.19 13.33
C ILE A 58 2.37 -18.79 14.50
N ALA A 59 1.14 -18.33 14.68
CA ALA A 59 0.27 -18.83 15.76
C ALA A 59 -0.14 -20.28 15.55
N THR A 60 -0.33 -20.72 14.30
CA THR A 60 -0.84 -22.04 13.97
C THR A 60 0.26 -23.08 13.75
N HIS A 61 1.35 -22.70 13.07
CA HIS A 61 2.38 -23.64 12.63
C HIS A 61 3.78 -23.35 13.21
N GLY A 62 4.02 -22.13 13.69
CA GLY A 62 5.31 -21.70 14.23
C GLY A 62 6.06 -20.77 13.29
N GLU A 63 7.02 -20.05 13.87
CA GLU A 63 7.75 -18.99 13.18
C GLU A 63 8.56 -19.50 11.97
N LYS A 64 9.05 -20.72 12.02
CA LYS A 64 9.85 -21.28 10.92
C LYS A 64 9.08 -21.41 9.61
N TYR A 65 7.75 -21.43 9.67
CA TYR A 65 6.91 -21.53 8.48
C TYR A 65 6.50 -20.16 7.92
N ALA A 66 6.81 -19.09 8.63
CA ALA A 66 6.41 -17.73 8.25
C ALA A 66 7.06 -17.23 6.95
N ASP A 67 8.14 -17.84 6.50
CA ASP A 67 8.82 -17.48 5.25
C ASP A 67 8.55 -18.46 4.11
N MET A 68 7.65 -19.42 4.31
CA MET A 68 7.28 -20.39 3.28
C MET A 68 6.13 -19.86 2.40
N LYS A 69 6.45 -19.53 1.16
CA LYS A 69 5.49 -18.96 0.19
C LYS A 69 4.20 -19.76 0.03
N PRO A 70 4.21 -21.11 0.00
CA PRO A 70 2.97 -21.88 -0.20
C PRO A 70 1.88 -21.58 0.82
N PHE A 71 2.24 -21.25 2.06
CA PHE A 71 1.25 -20.92 3.08
C PHE A 71 0.46 -19.66 2.75
N TYR A 72 1.12 -18.70 2.07
CA TYR A 72 0.48 -17.46 1.64
C TYR A 72 -0.35 -17.67 0.38
N THR A 73 0.18 -18.40 -0.57
CA THR A 73 -0.53 -18.73 -1.82
C THR A 73 -1.82 -19.47 -1.53
N GLN A 74 -1.80 -20.37 -0.57
CA GLN A 74 -2.98 -21.15 -0.15
C GLN A 74 -4.10 -20.24 0.36
N GLU A 75 -3.76 -19.15 1.02
CA GLU A 75 -4.71 -18.16 1.55
C GLU A 75 -5.00 -17.02 0.57
N ASN A 76 -4.52 -17.12 -0.65
CA ASN A 76 -4.64 -16.05 -1.68
C ASN A 76 -4.02 -14.71 -1.23
N VAL A 77 -2.91 -14.79 -0.49
CA VAL A 77 -2.18 -13.63 0.01
C VAL A 77 -0.85 -13.55 -0.74
N PHE A 78 -0.49 -12.34 -1.17
CA PHE A 78 0.80 -12.12 -1.82
C PHE A 78 1.92 -12.19 -0.80
N TYR A 79 3.01 -12.87 -1.18
CA TYR A 79 4.20 -12.93 -0.35
C TYR A 79 5.02 -11.67 -0.51
N LEU A 80 5.36 -11.01 0.60
CA LEU A 80 6.14 -9.78 0.60
C LEU A 80 7.46 -10.00 1.36
N PRO A 81 8.60 -9.94 0.66
CA PRO A 81 9.88 -9.84 1.35
C PRO A 81 9.95 -8.59 2.24
N GLU A 82 10.86 -8.56 3.18
CA GLU A 82 10.95 -7.51 4.18
C GLU A 82 10.99 -6.09 3.58
N GLU A 83 11.77 -5.90 2.53
CA GLU A 83 11.90 -4.61 1.86
C GLU A 83 10.66 -4.17 1.09
N SER A 84 9.68 -5.06 0.94
CA SER A 84 8.40 -4.76 0.30
C SER A 84 7.27 -4.52 1.29
N ARG A 85 7.52 -4.69 2.58
CA ARG A 85 6.50 -4.50 3.61
C ARG A 85 6.27 -3.03 3.91
N TRP A 86 5.02 -2.69 4.17
CA TRP A 86 4.64 -1.30 4.45
C TRP A 86 5.42 -0.69 5.61
N LYS A 87 5.66 -1.47 6.65
CA LYS A 87 6.44 -1.04 7.80
C LYS A 87 7.82 -0.53 7.39
N TYR A 88 8.50 -1.26 6.50
CA TYR A 88 9.81 -0.87 5.99
C TYR A 88 9.73 0.47 5.23
N ILE A 89 8.70 0.63 4.40
CA ILE A 89 8.50 1.86 3.63
C ILE A 89 8.27 3.04 4.57
N ILE A 90 7.42 2.89 5.59
CA ILE A 90 7.12 3.95 6.55
C ILE A 90 8.35 4.33 7.38
N GLU A 91 9.14 3.37 7.80
CA GLU A 91 10.38 3.63 8.55
C GLU A 91 11.39 4.41 7.74
N ASN A 92 11.35 4.31 6.42
CA ASN A 92 12.27 4.98 5.50
C ASN A 92 11.63 6.16 4.76
N ALA A 93 10.43 6.56 5.13
CA ALA A 93 9.64 7.55 4.39
C ALA A 93 10.30 8.92 4.24
N LYS A 94 11.16 9.31 5.16
CA LYS A 94 11.82 10.61 5.14
C LYS A 94 13.20 10.59 4.46
N GLN A 95 13.64 9.43 3.99
CA GLN A 95 14.93 9.30 3.32
C GLN A 95 14.82 9.78 1.87
N ASP A 96 15.91 10.36 1.36
CA ASP A 96 15.96 10.92 0.00
C ASP A 96 15.72 9.88 -1.09
N ASP A 97 16.01 8.62 -0.81
CA ASP A 97 15.83 7.52 -1.77
C ASP A 97 14.50 6.77 -1.61
N ILE A 98 13.53 7.36 -0.91
CA ILE A 98 12.24 6.70 -0.67
C ILE A 98 11.54 6.30 -1.98
N ALA A 99 11.61 7.15 -3.01
CA ALA A 99 11.01 6.83 -4.31
C ALA A 99 11.61 5.54 -4.90
N LEU A 100 12.92 5.40 -4.82
CA LEU A 100 13.60 4.18 -5.28
C LEU A 100 13.20 2.97 -4.43
N LYS A 101 13.06 3.16 -3.12
CA LYS A 101 12.62 2.09 -2.22
C LYS A 101 11.20 1.61 -2.55
N ILE A 102 10.30 2.53 -2.90
CA ILE A 102 8.95 2.18 -3.31
C ILE A 102 8.98 1.39 -4.62
N ASP A 103 9.74 1.86 -5.61
CA ASP A 103 9.89 1.15 -6.89
C ASP A 103 10.46 -0.26 -6.68
N THR A 104 11.47 -0.38 -5.83
CA THR A 104 12.07 -1.67 -5.49
C THR A 104 11.08 -2.59 -4.80
N ALA A 105 10.27 -2.05 -3.87
CA ALA A 105 9.25 -2.80 -3.18
C ALA A 105 8.22 -3.39 -4.15
N LEU A 106 7.73 -2.58 -5.07
CA LEU A 106 6.76 -3.02 -6.07
C LEU A 106 7.35 -4.05 -7.02
N TYR A 107 8.57 -3.83 -7.47
CA TYR A 107 9.29 -4.78 -8.32
C TYR A 107 9.45 -6.13 -7.62
N THR A 108 9.85 -6.11 -6.35
CA THR A 108 10.08 -7.32 -5.56
C THR A 108 8.79 -8.10 -5.34
N ILE A 109 7.68 -7.40 -5.10
CA ILE A 109 6.37 -8.02 -4.97
C ILE A 109 5.99 -8.74 -6.26
N GLU A 110 6.14 -8.07 -7.39
CA GLU A 110 5.83 -8.64 -8.70
C GLU A 110 6.70 -9.86 -8.99
N LYS A 111 7.99 -9.78 -8.68
CA LYS A 111 8.94 -10.87 -8.89
C LYS A 111 8.59 -12.11 -8.06
N ASN A 112 8.09 -11.92 -6.84
CA ASN A 112 7.75 -13.01 -5.93
C ASN A 112 6.32 -13.54 -6.09
N ASN A 113 5.51 -12.87 -6.92
CA ASN A 113 4.11 -13.22 -7.11
C ASN A 113 3.77 -13.19 -8.60
N PRO A 114 3.99 -14.30 -9.31
CA PRO A 114 3.80 -14.35 -10.77
C PRO A 114 2.43 -13.88 -11.25
N ALA A 115 1.39 -14.00 -10.43
CA ALA A 115 0.05 -13.53 -10.75
C ALA A 115 -0.01 -12.01 -10.97
N LEU A 116 0.97 -11.26 -10.45
CA LEU A 116 1.04 -9.81 -10.56
C LEU A 116 1.93 -9.34 -11.73
N LYS A 117 2.48 -10.25 -12.51
CA LYS A 117 3.37 -9.88 -13.60
C LYS A 117 2.72 -8.88 -14.55
N GLY A 118 3.36 -7.73 -14.74
CA GLY A 118 2.86 -6.65 -15.58
C GLY A 118 1.74 -5.81 -14.97
N ALA A 119 1.30 -6.12 -13.75
CA ALA A 119 0.19 -5.42 -13.11
C ALA A 119 0.63 -4.18 -12.32
N LEU A 120 1.90 -4.10 -11.91
CA LEU A 120 2.40 -3.02 -11.09
C LEU A 120 3.28 -2.06 -11.90
N PRO A 121 3.28 -0.76 -11.53
CA PRO A 121 4.15 0.21 -12.22
C PRO A 121 5.63 -0.15 -12.03
N ASP A 122 6.43 0.07 -13.07
CA ASP A 122 7.86 -0.21 -13.07
C ASP A 122 8.65 1.10 -13.12
N ASN A 123 9.61 1.27 -12.21
CA ASN A 123 10.46 2.47 -12.10
C ASN A 123 9.66 3.78 -12.13
N TYR A 124 8.49 3.76 -11.55
CA TYR A 124 7.51 4.82 -11.69
C TYR A 124 7.84 6.02 -10.81
N TYR A 125 8.05 5.77 -9.51
CA TYR A 125 8.25 6.84 -8.53
C TYR A 125 9.56 7.58 -8.74
N SER A 126 10.62 6.89 -9.11
CA SER A 126 11.91 7.50 -9.39
C SER A 126 11.86 8.48 -10.58
N ARG A 127 11.00 8.20 -11.56
CA ARG A 127 10.83 9.06 -12.74
C ARG A 127 10.00 10.31 -12.50
N LEU A 128 9.13 10.28 -11.50
CA LEU A 128 8.23 11.42 -11.23
C LEU A 128 8.90 12.57 -10.51
N HIS A 129 10.05 12.33 -9.90
CA HIS A 129 10.80 13.36 -9.13
C HIS A 129 9.92 14.07 -8.09
N ILE A 130 9.10 13.31 -7.37
CA ILE A 130 8.24 13.83 -6.32
C ILE A 130 9.11 14.31 -5.16
N ASP A 131 8.80 15.51 -4.63
CA ASP A 131 9.47 16.03 -3.44
C ASP A 131 9.35 15.02 -2.29
N THR A 132 10.47 14.68 -1.68
CA THR A 132 10.55 13.69 -0.59
C THR A 132 9.59 14.03 0.56
N ALA A 133 9.52 15.32 0.94
CA ALA A 133 8.63 15.73 2.03
C ALA A 133 7.16 15.51 1.68
N LYS A 134 6.76 15.76 0.44
CA LYS A 134 5.38 15.53 -0.01
C LYS A 134 5.07 14.05 -0.10
N LEU A 135 6.01 13.24 -0.57
CA LEU A 135 5.84 11.81 -0.62
C LEU A 135 5.72 11.21 0.78
N ALA A 136 6.56 11.67 1.72
CA ALA A 136 6.47 11.24 3.12
C ALA A 136 5.12 11.59 3.73
N SER A 137 4.59 12.78 3.44
CA SER A 137 3.29 13.21 3.91
C SER A 137 2.17 12.34 3.34
N LEU A 138 2.26 11.98 2.06
CA LEU A 138 1.30 11.09 1.41
C LEU A 138 1.34 9.70 2.05
N LEU A 139 2.53 9.16 2.28
CA LEU A 139 2.69 7.87 2.93
C LEU A 139 2.07 7.87 4.33
N ASP A 140 2.25 8.94 5.08
CA ASP A 140 1.67 9.09 6.42
C ASP A 140 0.14 9.12 6.38
N GLU A 141 -0.45 9.83 5.42
CA GLU A 141 -1.90 9.84 5.24
C GLU A 141 -2.45 8.46 4.89
N ILE A 142 -1.80 7.77 3.97
CA ILE A 142 -2.21 6.41 3.57
C ILE A 142 -2.05 5.44 4.74
N ASN A 143 -1.02 5.61 5.55
CA ASN A 143 -0.79 4.77 6.71
C ASN A 143 -1.96 4.81 7.72
N ARG A 144 -2.71 5.90 7.76
CA ARG A 144 -3.86 6.04 8.65
C ARG A 144 -5.12 5.38 8.14
N ILE A 145 -5.13 4.91 6.90
CA ILE A 145 -6.30 4.30 6.30
C ILE A 145 -6.44 2.86 6.78
N ASN A 146 -7.65 2.51 7.24
CA ASN A 146 -7.94 1.15 7.65
C ASN A 146 -8.25 0.29 6.41
N THR A 147 -7.44 -0.74 6.18
CA THR A 147 -7.58 -1.64 5.03
C THR A 147 -8.44 -2.87 5.33
N ASP A 148 -9.01 -2.97 6.52
CA ASP A 148 -9.87 -4.11 6.91
C ASP A 148 -11.28 -4.02 6.35
N ASP A 149 -11.64 -2.90 5.70
CA ASP A 149 -12.95 -2.70 5.11
C ASP A 149 -13.09 -3.55 3.85
N CYS A 150 -14.07 -4.45 3.85
CA CYS A 150 -14.34 -5.35 2.72
C CYS A 150 -14.66 -4.62 1.40
N LYS A 151 -15.21 -3.42 1.46
CA LYS A 151 -15.50 -2.61 0.28
C LYS A 151 -14.24 -2.22 -0.47
N PHE A 152 -13.15 -2.14 0.25
CA PHE A 152 -11.87 -1.74 -0.29
C PHE A 152 -11.31 -2.73 -1.31
N VAL A 153 -11.45 -4.01 -1.03
CA VAL A 153 -10.97 -5.07 -1.95
C VAL A 153 -11.61 -4.90 -3.32
N ASN A 154 -12.92 -4.63 -3.35
CA ASN A 154 -13.65 -4.45 -4.60
C ASN A 154 -13.21 -3.18 -5.34
N GLU A 155 -12.93 -2.10 -4.62
CA GLU A 155 -12.47 -0.85 -5.22
C GLU A 155 -11.07 -0.98 -5.80
N ILE A 156 -10.16 -1.66 -5.12
CA ILE A 156 -8.82 -1.92 -5.66
C ILE A 156 -8.90 -2.77 -6.93
N GLN A 157 -9.76 -3.78 -6.95
CA GLN A 157 -9.93 -4.61 -8.13
C GLN A 157 -10.47 -3.81 -9.31
N LYS A 158 -11.43 -2.92 -9.08
CA LYS A 158 -11.94 -2.00 -10.11
C LYS A 158 -10.86 -1.08 -10.64
N ILE A 159 -10.01 -0.61 -9.76
CA ILE A 159 -8.94 0.32 -10.10
C ILE A 159 -7.81 -0.40 -10.84
N ARG A 160 -7.50 -1.65 -10.46
CA ARG A 160 -6.55 -2.48 -11.21
C ARG A 160 -6.96 -2.65 -12.66
N GLY A 161 -8.26 -2.75 -12.94
CA GLY A 161 -8.76 -2.84 -14.30
C GLY A 161 -8.57 -1.59 -15.13
N SER A 162 -8.25 -0.45 -14.51
CA SER A 162 -8.08 0.84 -15.19
C SER A 162 -6.62 1.31 -15.28
N TRP A 163 -5.67 0.48 -14.89
CA TRP A 163 -4.23 0.83 -14.95
C TRP A 163 -3.66 0.64 -16.38
#